data_37ce0471eea4e4a00396d57291e6a56d
#
_entry.id   37ce0471eea4e4a00396d57291e6a56d
#
_cell.length_a   1.000
_cell.length_b   1.000
_cell.length_c   1.000
_cell.angle_alpha   90.00
_cell.angle_beta   90.00
_cell.angle_gamma   90.00
#
_symmetry.space_group_name_H-M   'P 1'
#
loop_
_entity.id
_entity.type
_entity.pdbx_description
1 polymer ?
#
loop_
_entity_poly.entity_id
_entity_poly.type
_entity_poly.pdbx_seq_one_letter_code
_entity_poly.pdbx_strand_id
1 'polypeptide(L)'
;MATVPAAEYATASVLAERGGTPVEVALAVAGPFEGSAQHVVQVNRRAEAPTASRVTVLRDGLLDDSIRGERWEVLLERTSAGSWAISEVKRAWRCRRGAQPDRFSTVRCP
;
A
#
# COMPACT_ATOMS: atom_id res chain seq x y z
N MET A 1 7.06 2.97 9.36
CA MET A 1 6.85 3.36 7.95
C MET A 1 6.39 4.80 7.87
N ALA A 2 6.71 5.48 6.79
CA ALA A 2 6.30 6.87 6.60
C ALA A 2 4.83 6.97 6.23
N THR A 3 4.11 7.91 6.84
CA THR A 3 2.71 8.19 6.49
C THR A 3 2.63 8.92 5.16
N VAL A 4 1.75 8.45 4.28
CA VAL A 4 1.52 9.04 2.98
C VAL A 4 0.37 10.04 3.06
N PRO A 5 0.54 11.30 2.58
CA PRO A 5 -0.53 12.28 2.60
C PRO A 5 -1.73 11.87 1.74
N ALA A 6 -2.93 12.23 2.17
CA ALA A 6 -4.18 11.86 1.50
C ALA A 6 -4.24 12.33 0.03
N ALA A 7 -3.62 13.45 -0.28
CA ALA A 7 -3.58 13.98 -1.65
C ALA A 7 -2.91 13.01 -2.64
N GLU A 8 -1.97 12.18 -2.18
CA GLU A 8 -1.25 11.25 -3.03
C GLU A 8 -2.06 10.00 -3.38
N TYR A 9 -3.17 9.73 -2.68
CA TYR A 9 -4.04 8.59 -2.97
C TYR A 9 -5.51 8.96 -3.19
N ALA A 10 -5.77 10.19 -3.61
CA ALA A 10 -7.13 10.68 -3.83
C ALA A 10 -7.92 9.82 -4.84
N THR A 11 -7.29 9.38 -5.91
CA THR A 11 -7.92 8.50 -6.91
C THR A 11 -8.32 7.15 -6.30
N ALA A 12 -7.47 6.57 -5.46
CA ALA A 12 -7.76 5.33 -4.76
C ALA A 12 -8.92 5.51 -3.76
N SER A 13 -8.99 6.66 -3.10
CA SER A 13 -10.10 6.99 -2.19
C SER A 13 -11.44 7.03 -2.92
N VAL A 14 -11.47 7.60 -4.12
CA VAL A 14 -12.68 7.60 -4.95
C VAL A 14 -13.07 6.17 -5.36
N LEU A 15 -12.09 5.33 -5.71
CA LEU A 15 -12.35 3.92 -6.02
C LEU A 15 -12.96 3.19 -4.82
N ALA A 16 -12.48 3.44 -3.61
CA ALA A 16 -13.03 2.86 -2.39
C ALA A 16 -14.49 3.26 -2.19
N GLU A 17 -14.79 4.54 -2.32
CA GLU A 17 -16.16 5.07 -2.20
C GLU A 17 -17.13 4.47 -3.23
N ARG A 18 -16.62 4.12 -4.41
CA ARG A 18 -17.41 3.51 -5.50
C ARG A 18 -17.54 2.00 -5.39
N GLY A 19 -17.11 1.40 -4.29
CA GLY A 19 -17.25 -0.02 -4.02
C GLY A 19 -16.05 -0.88 -4.41
N GLY A 20 -14.90 -0.30 -4.62
CA GLY A 20 -13.66 -1.06 -4.81
C GLY A 20 -13.34 -1.93 -3.60
N THR A 21 -12.81 -3.14 -3.86
CA THR A 21 -12.37 -4.04 -2.78
C THR A 21 -11.11 -3.53 -2.12
N PRO A 22 -10.79 -3.97 -0.88
CA PRO A 22 -9.55 -3.56 -0.22
C PRO A 22 -8.29 -3.78 -1.06
N VAL A 23 -8.17 -4.91 -1.75
CA VAL A 23 -7.02 -5.20 -2.62
C VAL A 23 -6.98 -4.27 -3.83
N GLU A 24 -8.12 -4.04 -4.49
CA GLU A 24 -8.19 -3.12 -5.62
C GLU A 24 -7.77 -1.70 -5.20
N VAL A 25 -8.25 -1.25 -4.05
CA VAL A 25 -7.92 0.07 -3.50
C VAL A 25 -6.43 0.17 -3.18
N ALA A 26 -5.87 -0.85 -2.51
CA ALA A 26 -4.45 -0.87 -2.17
C ALA A 26 -3.55 -0.88 -3.40
N LEU A 27 -3.91 -1.63 -4.45
CA LEU A 27 -3.17 -1.64 -5.70
C LEU A 27 -3.26 -0.30 -6.42
N ALA A 28 -4.38 0.39 -6.34
CA ALA A 28 -4.52 1.74 -6.86
C ALA A 28 -3.65 2.75 -6.10
N VAL A 29 -3.53 2.60 -4.77
CA VAL A 29 -2.62 3.41 -3.95
C VAL A 29 -1.17 3.20 -4.39
N ALA A 30 -0.74 1.95 -4.51
CA ALA A 30 0.63 1.61 -4.87
C ALA A 30 0.98 1.98 -6.32
N GLY A 31 -0.01 2.07 -7.19
CA GLY A 31 0.16 2.43 -8.59
C GLY A 31 0.67 1.28 -9.47
N PRO A 32 0.95 1.56 -10.74
CA PRO A 32 1.44 0.55 -11.67
C PRO A 32 2.71 -0.13 -11.15
N PHE A 33 2.80 -1.44 -11.41
CA PHE A 33 3.95 -2.24 -10.99
C PHE A 33 4.79 -2.68 -12.20
N GLU A 34 6.07 -2.35 -12.13
CA GLU A 34 7.09 -2.87 -13.04
C GLU A 34 8.25 -3.41 -12.19
N GLY A 35 8.39 -4.71 -12.15
CA GLY A 35 9.40 -5.36 -11.32
C GLY A 35 9.32 -6.87 -11.41
N SER A 36 10.10 -7.56 -10.58
CA SER A 36 10.19 -9.02 -10.62
C SER A 36 9.17 -9.74 -9.74
N ALA A 37 8.74 -9.16 -8.63
CA ALA A 37 7.81 -9.82 -7.72
C ALA A 37 6.90 -8.83 -7.00
N GLN A 38 5.64 -9.23 -6.83
CA GLN A 38 4.68 -8.50 -6.03
C GLN A 38 3.89 -9.48 -5.18
N HIS A 39 3.79 -9.19 -3.88
CA HIS A 39 2.99 -9.93 -2.93
C HIS A 39 1.95 -9.01 -2.33
N VAL A 40 0.71 -9.50 -2.27
CA VAL A 40 -0.40 -8.76 -1.66
C VAL A 40 -1.00 -9.62 -0.55
N VAL A 41 -1.06 -9.08 0.65
CA VAL A 41 -1.62 -9.77 1.81
C VAL A 41 -2.73 -8.91 2.41
N GLN A 42 -3.92 -9.48 2.51
CA GLN A 42 -5.06 -8.83 3.15
C GLN A 42 -5.38 -9.52 4.47
N VAL A 43 -5.45 -8.74 5.53
CA VAL A 43 -5.86 -9.20 6.86
C VAL A 43 -7.10 -8.42 7.25
N ASN A 44 -8.18 -9.13 7.53
CA ASN A 44 -9.46 -8.53 7.90
C ASN A 44 -9.71 -8.65 9.40
N ARG A 45 -10.25 -7.60 9.97
CA ARG A 45 -10.84 -7.65 11.29
C ARG A 45 -12.22 -8.25 11.15
N ARG A 46 -12.48 -9.38 11.84
CA ARG A 46 -13.72 -10.18 11.77
C ARG A 46 -13.92 -10.78 10.37
N ALA A 47 -13.67 -12.07 10.25
CA ALA A 47 -13.69 -12.77 8.96
C ALA A 47 -15.07 -12.81 8.29
N GLU A 48 -16.15 -12.93 9.06
CA GLU A 48 -17.51 -13.08 8.53
C GLU A 48 -18.17 -11.76 8.13
N ALA A 49 -17.86 -10.69 8.88
CA ALA A 49 -18.40 -9.36 8.61
C ALA A 49 -17.28 -8.34 8.85
N PRO A 50 -16.34 -8.21 7.90
CA PRO A 50 -15.16 -7.37 8.12
C PRO A 50 -15.54 -5.91 8.31
N THR A 51 -15.03 -5.31 9.41
CA THR A 51 -15.22 -3.89 9.74
C THR A 51 -13.99 -3.07 9.42
N ALA A 52 -12.83 -3.73 9.34
CA ALA A 52 -11.57 -3.11 8.97
C ALA A 52 -10.72 -4.11 8.19
N SER A 53 -9.86 -3.60 7.34
CA SER A 53 -8.94 -4.40 6.55
C SER A 53 -7.59 -3.70 6.49
N ARG A 54 -6.52 -4.50 6.54
CA ARG A 54 -5.16 -4.03 6.27
C ARG A 54 -4.64 -4.79 5.06
N VAL A 55 -4.24 -4.05 4.04
CA VAL A 55 -3.62 -4.65 2.85
C VAL A 55 -2.17 -4.21 2.80
N THR A 56 -1.27 -5.19 2.77
CA THR A 56 0.15 -4.98 2.58
C THR A 56 0.52 -5.35 1.15
N VAL A 57 1.15 -4.42 0.44
CA VAL A 57 1.67 -4.65 -0.91
C VAL A 57 3.19 -4.60 -0.82
N LEU A 58 3.83 -5.73 -1.12
CA LEU A 58 5.28 -5.86 -1.15
C LEU A 58 5.73 -6.01 -2.59
N ARG A 59 6.65 -5.15 -3.03
CA ARG A 59 7.20 -5.15 -4.38
C ARG A 59 8.72 -5.27 -4.33
N ASP A 60 9.27 -6.09 -5.20
CA ASP A 60 10.73 -6.26 -5.29
C ASP A 60 11.18 -6.27 -6.75
N GLY A 61 12.48 -6.04 -6.94
CA GLY A 61 13.06 -5.99 -8.26
C GLY A 61 12.50 -4.88 -9.13
N LEU A 62 12.20 -3.72 -8.53
CA LEU A 62 11.66 -2.57 -9.27
C LEU A 62 12.63 -2.07 -10.33
N LEU A 63 12.10 -1.62 -11.46
CA LEU A 63 12.86 -1.02 -12.55
C LEU A 63 13.12 0.46 -12.26
N ASP A 64 13.77 0.73 -11.14
CA ASP A 64 14.11 2.07 -10.66
C ASP A 64 15.59 2.08 -10.28
N ASP A 65 16.30 3.15 -10.60
CA ASP A 65 17.74 3.25 -10.35
C ASP A 65 18.10 3.32 -8.86
N SER A 66 17.21 3.82 -8.05
CA SER A 66 17.45 4.07 -6.61
C SER A 66 16.69 3.11 -5.72
N ILE A 67 15.47 2.73 -6.10
CA ILE A 67 14.55 1.94 -5.29
C ILE A 67 14.49 0.52 -5.85
N ARG A 68 14.88 -0.46 -5.01
CA ARG A 68 14.78 -1.88 -5.36
C ARG A 68 13.43 -2.47 -4.99
N GLY A 69 12.86 -2.05 -3.87
CA GLY A 69 11.59 -2.57 -3.37
C GLY A 69 10.76 -1.54 -2.65
N GLU A 70 9.48 -1.82 -2.52
CA GLU A 70 8.51 -1.01 -1.80
C GLU A 70 7.68 -1.88 -0.88
N ARG A 71 7.28 -1.29 0.24
CA ARG A 71 6.24 -1.84 1.11
C ARG A 71 5.20 -0.77 1.30
N TRP A 72 3.97 -1.08 0.93
CA TRP A 72 2.80 -0.25 1.19
C TRP A 72 1.92 -0.95 2.21
N GLU A 73 1.37 -0.20 3.14
CA GLU A 73 0.38 -0.68 4.08
C GLU A 73 -0.82 0.25 4.03
N VAL A 74 -1.96 -0.29 3.61
CA VAL A 74 -3.20 0.46 3.45
C VAL A 74 -4.19 -0.05 4.48
N LEU A 75 -4.64 0.85 5.35
CA LEU A 75 -5.65 0.58 6.36
C LEU A 75 -6.99 1.11 5.89
N LEU A 76 -7.99 0.25 5.88
CA LEU A 76 -9.34 0.58 5.42
C LEU A 76 -10.36 0.26 6.50
N GLU A 77 -11.40 1.07 6.55
CA GLU A 77 -12.55 0.86 7.43
C GLU A 77 -13.82 0.78 6.60
N ARG A 78 -14.74 -0.08 7.03
CA ARG A 78 -16.02 -0.22 6.36
C ARG A 78 -16.95 0.92 6.75
N THR A 79 -17.55 1.54 5.76
CA THR A 79 -18.50 2.64 5.98
C THR A 79 -19.90 2.10 6.29
N SER A 80 -20.77 2.95 6.82
CA SER A 80 -22.18 2.60 7.04
C SER A 80 -22.94 2.27 5.76
N ALA A 81 -22.46 2.77 4.62
CA ALA A 81 -23.02 2.46 3.30
C ALA A 81 -22.53 1.11 2.76
N GLY A 82 -21.63 0.40 3.46
CA GLY A 82 -21.10 -0.89 3.03
C GLY A 82 -19.90 -0.82 2.08
N SER A 83 -19.42 0.36 1.77
CA SER A 83 -18.19 0.56 1.01
C SER A 83 -16.98 0.62 1.96
N TRP A 84 -15.78 0.80 1.40
CA TRP A 84 -14.56 0.95 2.15
C TRP A 84 -14.06 2.40 2.09
N ALA A 85 -13.41 2.83 3.15
CA ALA A 85 -12.73 4.13 3.20
C ALA A 85 -11.28 3.91 3.65
N ILE A 86 -10.34 4.60 3.02
CA ILE A 86 -8.94 4.57 3.44
C ILE A 86 -8.80 5.41 4.71
N SER A 87 -8.32 4.79 5.79
CA SER A 87 -8.06 5.48 7.04
C SER A 87 -6.61 5.94 7.16
N GLU A 88 -5.66 5.16 6.63
CA GLU A 88 -4.25 5.50 6.68
C GLU A 88 -3.49 4.74 5.60
N VAL A 89 -2.45 5.38 5.06
CA VAL A 89 -1.49 4.75 4.15
C VAL A 89 -0.09 5.00 4.67
N LYS A 90 0.70 3.93 4.74
CA LYS A 90 2.12 3.98 5.11
C LYS A 90 2.97 3.38 4.01
N ARG A 91 4.20 3.85 3.90
CA ARG A 91 5.14 3.39 2.88
C ARG A 91 6.55 3.27 3.46
N ALA A 92 7.29 2.28 2.97
CA ALA A 92 8.72 2.12 3.21
C ALA A 92 9.41 1.69 1.92
N TRP A 93 10.70 1.95 1.82
CA TRP A 93 11.51 1.64 0.65
C TRP A 93 12.65 0.71 1.01
N ARG A 94 13.05 -0.10 0.05
CA ARG A 94 14.31 -0.84 0.06
C ARG A 94 15.18 -0.27 -1.06
N CYS A 95 16.36 0.22 -0.68
CA CYS A 95 17.22 0.96 -1.61
C CYS A 95 18.21 0.06 -2.29
N ARG A 96 18.61 0.41 -3.53
CA ARG A 96 19.67 -0.29 -4.25
C ARG A 96 21.05 0.05 -3.69
N ARG A 97 21.20 1.26 -3.15
CA ARG A 97 22.44 1.77 -2.56
C ARG A 97 22.17 2.25 -1.13
N GLY A 98 23.23 2.38 -0.38
CA GLY A 98 23.17 2.83 1.01
C GLY A 98 23.71 1.80 1.98
N ALA A 99 23.72 2.12 3.27
CA ALA A 99 24.33 1.31 4.31
C ALA A 99 23.62 -0.03 4.56
N GLN A 100 22.34 -0.11 4.26
CA GLN A 100 21.51 -1.29 4.54
C GLN A 100 20.50 -1.56 3.42
N PRO A 101 20.97 -2.03 2.25
CA PRO A 101 20.12 -2.20 1.07
C PRO A 101 19.04 -3.27 1.21
N ASP A 102 19.17 -4.18 2.19
CA ASP A 102 18.20 -5.25 2.41
C ASP A 102 17.08 -4.88 3.37
N ARG A 103 17.16 -3.72 4.00
CA ARG A 103 16.16 -3.26 4.96
C ARG A 103 15.21 -2.22 4.37
N PHE A 104 13.94 -2.34 4.75
CA PHE A 104 12.98 -1.27 4.49
C PHE A 104 13.29 -0.06 5.37
N SER A 105 13.25 1.11 4.75
CA SER A 105 13.54 2.39 5.39
C SER A 105 12.45 3.39 5.05
N THR A 106 12.23 4.36 5.93
CA THR A 106 11.35 5.50 5.69
C THR A 106 12.10 6.69 5.09
N VAL A 107 13.42 6.60 5.03
CA VAL A 107 14.27 7.62 4.43
C VAL A 107 14.38 7.37 2.93
N ARG A 108 14.34 8.45 2.15
CA ARG A 108 14.49 8.35 0.70
C ARG A 108 15.80 7.68 0.30
N CYS A 109 15.73 6.90 -0.76
CA CYS A 109 16.90 6.22 -1.30
C CYS A 109 17.86 7.20 -1.95
N PRO A 110 19.17 7.04 -1.72
CA PRO A 110 20.18 7.84 -2.39
C PRO A 110 20.27 7.54 -3.89
#